data_0ee031648e1c1c1c1934231fbc1d75ce
#
_entry.id   0ee031648e1c1c1c1934231fbc1d75ce
#
_cell.length_a   1.000
_cell.length_b   1.000
_cell.length_c   1.000
_cell.angle_alpha   90.00
_cell.angle_beta   90.00
_cell.angle_gamma   90.00
#
_symmetry.space_group_name_H-M   'P 1'
#
loop_
_entity.id
_entity.type
_entity.pdbx_description
1 polymer ?
#
loop_
_entity_poly.entity_id
_entity_poly.type
_entity_poly.pdbx_seq_one_letter_code
_entity_poly.pdbx_strand_id
1 'polypeptide(L)'
;MNRFGYLHDRLFGFSLAAYALNRLVILPHCGGFLRSHLPWAWPFLHGHFDDVLLIPAALPVVLWLQNLTGLRPHDRPPSWPEMLGHLAVWSVMAKVVGPYWLHVGVADPWDLLCFTGGGVAAMLWWNRTSTRAGYPAS
;
A
#
# COMPACT_ATOMS: atom_id res chain seq x y z
N MET A 1 14.20 -11.65 20.22
CA MET A 1 13.07 -10.72 19.98
C MET A 1 12.97 -10.46 18.49
N ASN A 2 11.92 -10.96 17.85
CA ASN A 2 11.76 -10.73 16.41
C ASN A 2 11.27 -9.29 16.20
N ARG A 3 12.10 -8.49 15.53
CA ARG A 3 11.75 -7.11 15.16
C ARG A 3 10.93 -7.10 13.88
N PHE A 4 10.01 -6.18 13.75
CA PHE A 4 9.30 -5.96 12.48
C PHE A 4 10.31 -5.51 11.42
N GLY A 5 10.28 -6.17 10.28
CA GLY A 5 11.31 -6.00 9.24
C GLY A 5 11.25 -4.66 8.48
N TYR A 6 10.21 -3.83 8.68
CA TYR A 6 10.01 -2.57 7.96
C TYR A 6 10.33 -2.70 6.46
N LEU A 7 11.42 -2.08 6.03
CA LEU A 7 11.88 -2.09 4.63
C LEU A 7 12.42 -3.45 4.17
N HIS A 8 12.66 -4.39 5.09
CA HIS A 8 13.08 -5.77 4.80
C HIS A 8 11.90 -6.75 4.83
N ASP A 9 10.68 -6.27 5.05
CA ASP A 9 9.47 -7.09 4.99
C ASP A 9 9.23 -7.58 3.57
N ARG A 10 8.83 -8.86 3.44
CA ARG A 10 8.62 -9.49 2.11
C ARG A 10 7.45 -8.87 1.36
N LEU A 11 6.40 -8.48 2.08
CA LEU A 11 5.23 -7.83 1.47
C LEU A 11 5.60 -6.45 0.94
N PHE A 12 6.38 -5.68 1.70
CA PHE A 12 6.92 -4.40 1.23
C PHE A 12 7.73 -4.56 -0.06
N GLY A 13 8.70 -5.48 -0.06
CA GLY A 13 9.53 -5.73 -1.24
C GLY A 13 8.72 -6.19 -2.45
N PHE A 14 7.74 -7.08 -2.24
CA PHE A 14 6.82 -7.51 -3.30
C PHE A 14 5.97 -6.35 -3.84
N SER A 15 5.40 -5.52 -2.96
CA SER A 15 4.55 -4.40 -3.36
C SER A 15 5.34 -3.36 -4.17
N LEU A 16 6.56 -3.06 -3.75
CA LEU A 16 7.43 -2.15 -4.48
C LEU A 16 7.83 -2.71 -5.85
N ALA A 17 8.18 -4.00 -5.93
CA ALA A 17 8.52 -4.67 -7.18
C ALA A 17 7.30 -4.73 -8.13
N ALA A 18 6.11 -5.03 -7.61
CA ALA A 18 4.88 -5.08 -8.39
C ALA A 18 4.50 -3.69 -8.93
N TYR A 19 4.64 -2.63 -8.11
CA TYR A 19 4.46 -1.25 -8.55
C TYR A 19 5.45 -0.88 -9.67
N ALA A 20 6.73 -1.15 -9.47
CA ALA A 20 7.75 -0.85 -10.48
C ALA A 20 7.50 -1.63 -11.77
N LEU A 21 7.15 -2.92 -11.69
CA LEU A 21 6.81 -3.74 -12.85
C LEU A 21 5.60 -3.17 -13.61
N ASN A 22 4.55 -2.78 -12.90
CA ASN A 22 3.38 -2.17 -13.52
C ASN A 22 3.73 -0.87 -14.25
N ARG A 23 4.41 0.05 -13.58
CA ARG A 23 4.74 1.38 -14.11
C ARG A 23 5.79 1.38 -15.20
N LEU A 24 6.83 0.56 -15.07
CA LEU A 24 7.99 0.60 -15.96
C LEU A 24 7.91 -0.41 -17.11
N VAL A 25 7.12 -1.46 -16.96
CA VAL A 25 7.05 -2.53 -17.96
C VAL A 25 5.63 -2.71 -18.52
N ILE A 26 4.65 -2.98 -17.65
CA ILE A 26 3.31 -3.36 -18.10
C ILE A 26 2.62 -2.20 -18.84
N LEU A 27 2.53 -1.04 -18.21
CA LEU A 27 1.83 0.10 -18.82
C LEU A 27 2.49 0.59 -20.10
N PRO A 28 3.82 0.82 -20.18
CA PRO A 28 4.44 1.33 -21.40
C PRO A 28 4.58 0.30 -22.52
N HIS A 29 4.84 -0.97 -22.19
CA HIS A 29 5.17 -1.97 -23.21
C HIS A 29 4.04 -2.95 -23.54
N CYS A 30 3.18 -3.27 -22.56
CA CYS A 30 2.10 -4.22 -22.73
C CYS A 30 0.72 -3.55 -22.85
N GLY A 31 0.62 -2.24 -22.70
CA GLY A 31 -0.65 -1.52 -22.65
C GLY A 31 -1.52 -1.71 -23.91
N GLY A 32 -0.92 -1.71 -25.11
CA GLY A 32 -1.63 -1.97 -26.36
C GLY A 32 -2.20 -3.39 -26.44
N PHE A 33 -1.38 -4.38 -26.07
CA PHE A 33 -1.80 -5.79 -26.02
C PHE A 33 -2.91 -6.03 -24.99
N LEU A 34 -2.76 -5.50 -23.78
CA LEU A 34 -3.74 -5.64 -22.71
C LEU A 34 -5.08 -5.00 -23.09
N ARG A 35 -5.05 -3.83 -23.67
CA ARG A 35 -6.27 -3.12 -24.11
C ARG A 35 -7.03 -3.90 -25.18
N SER A 36 -6.35 -4.57 -26.08
CA SER A 36 -6.98 -5.34 -27.15
C SER A 36 -7.40 -6.77 -26.75
N HIS A 37 -6.64 -7.44 -25.87
CA HIS A 37 -6.86 -8.85 -25.54
C HIS A 37 -7.50 -9.05 -24.15
N LEU A 38 -7.29 -8.11 -23.23
CA LEU A 38 -7.82 -8.15 -21.84
C LEU A 38 -8.46 -6.80 -21.46
N PRO A 39 -9.49 -6.36 -22.22
CA PRO A 39 -10.09 -5.03 -22.04
C PRO A 39 -10.68 -4.82 -20.63
N TRP A 40 -11.07 -5.89 -19.95
CA TRP A 40 -11.59 -5.86 -18.57
C TRP A 40 -10.49 -5.62 -17.51
N ALA A 41 -9.26 -6.05 -17.77
CA ALA A 41 -8.13 -5.89 -16.84
C ALA A 41 -7.43 -4.52 -16.99
N TRP A 42 -7.51 -3.94 -18.18
CA TRP A 42 -6.82 -2.68 -18.50
C TRP A 42 -7.21 -1.51 -17.57
N PRO A 43 -8.50 -1.21 -17.32
CA PRO A 43 -8.88 -0.11 -16.42
C PRO A 43 -8.32 -0.29 -15.01
N PHE A 44 -8.32 -1.54 -14.50
CA PHE A 44 -7.79 -1.85 -13.19
C PHE A 44 -6.27 -1.64 -13.12
N LEU A 45 -5.52 -2.23 -14.05
CA LEU A 45 -4.05 -2.12 -14.07
C LEU A 45 -3.58 -0.69 -14.28
N HIS A 46 -4.29 0.07 -15.11
CA HIS A 46 -3.95 1.45 -15.42
C HIS A 46 -4.33 2.43 -14.30
N GLY A 47 -5.48 2.23 -13.64
CA GLY A 47 -6.08 3.18 -12.72
C GLY A 47 -6.00 2.81 -11.24
N HIS A 48 -6.15 1.52 -10.89
CA HIS A 48 -6.40 1.13 -9.49
C HIS A 48 -5.37 0.15 -8.90
N PHE A 49 -4.53 -0.47 -9.72
CA PHE A 49 -3.56 -1.46 -9.25
C PHE A 49 -2.55 -0.85 -8.27
N ASP A 50 -2.06 0.33 -8.57
CA ASP A 50 -1.10 1.04 -7.73
C ASP A 50 -1.72 1.43 -6.38
N ASP A 51 -3.02 1.70 -6.37
CA ASP A 51 -3.78 2.05 -5.18
C ASP A 51 -3.89 0.88 -4.19
N VAL A 52 -4.05 -0.35 -4.69
CA VAL A 52 -3.99 -1.56 -3.85
C VAL A 52 -2.62 -1.74 -3.20
N LEU A 53 -1.55 -1.35 -3.89
CA LEU A 53 -0.18 -1.48 -3.40
C LEU A 53 0.24 -0.35 -2.46
N LEU A 54 -0.51 0.76 -2.40
CA LEU A 54 -0.13 1.97 -1.69
C LEU A 54 0.12 1.71 -0.19
N ILE A 55 -0.84 1.10 0.50
CA ILE A 55 -0.70 0.86 1.95
C ILE A 55 0.42 -0.15 2.26
N PRO A 56 0.51 -1.33 1.63
CA PRO A 56 1.61 -2.26 1.91
C PRO A 56 3.00 -1.72 1.52
N ALA A 57 3.08 -0.76 0.61
CA ALA A 57 4.34 -0.11 0.26
C ALA A 57 4.65 1.12 1.14
N ALA A 58 3.67 1.97 1.44
CA ALA A 58 3.91 3.22 2.16
C ALA A 58 3.98 3.04 3.68
N LEU A 59 3.13 2.19 4.26
CA LEU A 59 3.04 2.03 5.71
C LEU A 59 4.37 1.57 6.36
N PRO A 60 5.10 0.57 5.85
CA PRO A 60 6.39 0.19 6.42
C PRO A 60 7.42 1.33 6.41
N VAL A 61 7.43 2.16 5.36
CA VAL A 61 8.33 3.33 5.26
C VAL A 61 8.00 4.35 6.34
N VAL A 62 6.72 4.69 6.50
CA VAL A 62 6.29 5.69 7.50
C VAL A 62 6.56 5.19 8.92
N LEU A 63 6.26 3.93 9.22
CA LEU A 63 6.55 3.34 10.52
C LEU A 63 8.05 3.27 10.81
N TRP A 64 8.88 2.99 9.80
CA TRP A 64 10.33 3.03 9.91
C TRP A 64 10.83 4.44 10.23
N LEU A 65 10.32 5.47 9.55
CA LEU A 65 10.65 6.88 9.85
C LEU A 65 10.20 7.28 11.24
N GLN A 66 9.01 6.87 11.68
CA GLN A 66 8.52 7.13 13.04
C GLN A 66 9.40 6.45 14.10
N ASN A 67 9.92 5.26 13.81
CA ASN A 67 10.85 4.57 14.70
C ASN A 67 12.20 5.31 14.77
N LEU A 68 12.74 5.76 13.62
CA LEU A 68 13.98 6.54 13.57
C LEU A 68 13.88 7.87 14.33
N THR A 69 12.73 8.53 14.28
CA THR A 69 12.50 9.82 14.97
C THR A 69 12.10 9.65 16.44
N GLY A 70 11.99 8.43 16.94
CA GLY A 70 11.58 8.14 18.32
C GLY A 70 10.08 8.29 18.59
N LEU A 71 9.27 8.63 17.57
CA LEU A 71 7.81 8.71 17.70
C LEU A 71 7.17 7.33 17.92
N ARG A 72 7.85 6.27 17.49
CA ARG A 72 7.42 4.87 17.64
C ARG A 72 8.51 4.09 18.39
N PRO A 73 8.40 3.94 19.72
CA PRO A 73 9.46 3.37 20.54
C PRO A 73 9.54 1.83 20.48
N HIS A 74 8.76 1.18 19.64
CA HIS A 74 8.69 -0.28 19.55
C HIS A 74 8.79 -0.78 18.11
N ASP A 75 9.41 -1.94 17.93
CA ASP A 75 9.56 -2.66 16.65
C ASP A 75 8.46 -3.74 16.45
N ARG A 76 7.21 -3.45 16.80
CA ARG A 76 6.10 -4.37 16.59
C ARG A 76 5.55 -4.24 15.17
N PRO A 77 4.85 -5.26 14.65
CA PRO A 77 4.07 -5.14 13.42
C PRO A 77 3.05 -3.98 13.52
N PRO A 78 2.59 -3.46 12.38
CA PRO A 78 1.53 -2.44 12.37
C PRO A 78 0.28 -2.92 13.11
N SER A 79 -0.31 -2.04 13.90
CA SER A 79 -1.62 -2.25 14.51
C SER A 79 -2.75 -1.76 13.60
N TRP A 80 -3.97 -2.24 13.82
CA TRP A 80 -5.15 -1.76 13.08
C TRP A 80 -5.36 -0.25 13.18
N PRO A 81 -5.24 0.40 14.36
CA PRO A 81 -5.33 1.85 14.46
C PRO A 81 -4.26 2.59 13.65
N GLU A 82 -3.02 2.10 13.63
CA GLU A 82 -1.94 2.68 12.81
C GLU A 82 -2.29 2.59 11.33
N MET A 83 -2.74 1.43 10.86
CA MET A 83 -3.15 1.25 9.46
C MET A 83 -4.33 2.14 9.09
N LEU A 84 -5.38 2.20 9.94
CA LEU A 84 -6.55 3.04 9.69
C LEU A 84 -6.20 4.53 9.68
N GLY A 85 -5.31 4.97 10.57
CA GLY A 85 -4.80 6.35 10.57
C GLY A 85 -4.08 6.69 9.27
N HIS A 86 -3.23 5.81 8.77
CA HIS A 86 -2.55 6.02 7.49
C HIS A 86 -3.51 5.96 6.31
N LEU A 87 -4.48 5.02 6.33
CA LEU A 87 -5.53 4.96 5.32
C LEU A 87 -6.31 6.28 5.24
N ALA A 88 -6.68 6.85 6.39
CA ALA A 88 -7.37 8.14 6.44
C ALA A 88 -6.50 9.27 5.86
N VAL A 89 -5.23 9.36 6.25
CA VAL A 89 -4.29 10.38 5.72
C VAL A 89 -4.16 10.26 4.20
N TRP A 90 -3.87 9.07 3.69
CA TRP A 90 -3.72 8.85 2.24
C TRP A 90 -5.03 9.10 1.49
N SER A 91 -6.18 8.75 2.06
CA SER A 91 -7.49 9.05 1.46
C SER A 91 -7.74 10.54 1.36
N VAL A 92 -7.43 11.32 2.39
CA VAL A 92 -7.53 12.79 2.36
C VAL A 92 -6.54 13.37 1.33
N MET A 93 -5.29 12.89 1.31
CA MET A 93 -4.30 13.36 0.35
C MET A 93 -4.73 13.08 -1.09
N ALA A 94 -5.18 11.86 -1.39
CA ALA A 94 -5.58 11.47 -2.74
C ALA A 94 -6.91 12.07 -3.20
N LYS A 95 -7.87 12.29 -2.28
CA LYS A 95 -9.25 12.70 -2.64
C LYS A 95 -9.54 14.17 -2.41
N VAL A 96 -8.81 14.83 -1.54
CA VAL A 96 -9.03 16.24 -1.21
C VAL A 96 -7.83 17.07 -1.66
N VAL A 97 -6.64 16.78 -1.16
CA VAL A 97 -5.46 17.60 -1.44
C VAL A 97 -5.06 17.48 -2.92
N GLY A 98 -4.98 16.27 -3.47
CA GLY A 98 -4.62 16.05 -4.87
C GLY A 98 -5.54 16.79 -5.84
N PRO A 99 -6.85 16.48 -5.90
CA PRO A 99 -7.76 17.09 -6.88
C PRO A 99 -8.02 18.58 -6.66
N TYR A 100 -8.23 18.99 -5.41
CA TYR A 100 -8.71 20.36 -5.13
C TYR A 100 -7.59 21.39 -4.91
N TRP A 101 -6.44 20.97 -4.40
CA TRP A 101 -5.33 21.88 -4.11
C TRP A 101 -4.19 21.76 -5.08
N LEU A 102 -3.83 20.55 -5.47
CA LEU A 102 -2.71 20.30 -6.39
C LEU A 102 -3.17 20.16 -7.85
N HIS A 103 -4.48 20.07 -8.09
CA HIS A 103 -5.07 19.85 -9.42
C HIS A 103 -4.51 18.58 -10.10
N VAL A 104 -4.22 17.56 -9.31
CA VAL A 104 -3.64 16.28 -9.76
C VAL A 104 -4.58 15.13 -9.37
N GLY A 105 -4.87 14.27 -10.35
CA GLY A 105 -5.74 13.09 -10.14
C GLY A 105 -7.23 13.41 -10.19
N VAL A 106 -8.04 12.37 -10.04
CA VAL A 106 -9.50 12.44 -10.01
C VAL A 106 -9.99 11.79 -8.72
N ALA A 107 -11.00 12.38 -8.09
CA ALA A 107 -11.62 11.81 -6.89
C ALA A 107 -12.52 10.63 -7.24
N ASP A 108 -11.93 9.44 -7.44
CA ASP A 108 -12.67 8.21 -7.72
C ASP A 108 -12.90 7.40 -6.44
N PRO A 109 -14.16 7.06 -6.09
CA PRO A 109 -14.47 6.23 -4.93
C PRO A 109 -13.84 4.84 -4.97
N TRP A 110 -13.56 4.29 -6.16
CA TRP A 110 -12.93 3.00 -6.34
C TRP A 110 -11.51 2.94 -5.78
N ASP A 111 -10.77 4.04 -5.82
CA ASP A 111 -9.42 4.10 -5.24
C ASP A 111 -9.47 3.87 -3.72
N LEU A 112 -10.51 4.38 -3.03
CA LEU A 112 -10.67 4.17 -1.59
C LEU A 112 -10.92 2.69 -1.26
N LEU A 113 -11.69 1.99 -2.09
CA LEU A 113 -11.87 0.54 -1.96
C LEU A 113 -10.55 -0.21 -2.21
N CYS A 114 -9.76 0.23 -3.18
CA CYS A 114 -8.44 -0.33 -3.48
C CYS A 114 -7.44 -0.09 -2.33
N PHE A 115 -7.37 1.13 -1.79
CA PHE A 115 -6.55 1.44 -0.60
C PHE A 115 -6.94 0.57 0.59
N THR A 116 -8.26 0.47 0.86
CA THR A 116 -8.78 -0.33 1.98
C THR A 116 -8.49 -1.81 1.77
N GLY A 117 -8.75 -2.34 0.59
CA GLY A 117 -8.47 -3.74 0.24
C GLY A 117 -7.00 -4.09 0.40
N GLY A 118 -6.10 -3.26 -0.12
CA GLY A 118 -4.66 -3.40 0.04
C GLY A 118 -4.21 -3.33 1.50
N GLY A 119 -4.77 -2.39 2.27
CA GLY A 119 -4.50 -2.25 3.70
C GLY A 119 -4.94 -3.47 4.51
N VAL A 120 -6.16 -3.96 4.28
CA VAL A 120 -6.68 -5.17 4.95
C VAL A 120 -5.82 -6.40 4.60
N ALA A 121 -5.49 -6.59 3.32
CA ALA A 121 -4.63 -7.70 2.89
C ALA A 121 -3.24 -7.64 3.56
N ALA A 122 -2.64 -6.45 3.65
CA ALA A 122 -1.38 -6.23 4.33
C ALA A 122 -1.46 -6.56 5.84
N MET A 123 -2.51 -6.09 6.52
CA MET A 123 -2.72 -6.39 7.94
C MET A 123 -2.89 -7.89 8.21
N LEU A 124 -3.66 -8.59 7.37
CA LEU A 124 -3.82 -10.04 7.48
C LEU A 124 -2.50 -10.77 7.29
N TRP A 125 -1.66 -10.30 6.36
CA TRP A 125 -0.32 -10.84 6.14
C TRP A 125 0.57 -10.64 7.38
N TRP A 126 0.68 -9.41 7.87
CA TRP A 126 1.53 -9.10 9.02
C TRP A 126 1.07 -9.77 10.31
N ASN A 127 -0.24 -9.87 10.56
CA ASN A 127 -0.76 -10.60 11.70
C ASN A 127 -0.43 -12.10 11.64
N ARG A 128 -0.57 -12.73 10.47
CA ARG A 128 -0.19 -14.14 10.31
C ARG A 128 1.29 -14.40 10.52
N THR A 129 2.15 -13.53 10.02
CA THR A 129 3.59 -13.65 10.18
C THR A 129 4.02 -13.38 11.62
N SER A 130 3.37 -12.46 12.31
CA SER A 130 3.62 -12.12 13.71
C SER A 130 3.22 -13.24 14.68
N THR A 131 2.06 -13.85 14.46
CA THR A 131 1.60 -15.00 15.27
C THR A 131 2.59 -16.17 15.16
N ARG A 132 3.15 -16.42 14.00
CA ARG A 132 4.22 -17.43 13.82
C ARG A 132 5.52 -17.05 14.52
N ALA A 133 5.76 -15.76 14.75
CA ALA A 133 6.92 -15.24 15.46
C ALA A 133 6.73 -15.08 16.97
N GLY A 134 5.58 -15.49 17.52
CA GLY A 134 5.29 -15.47 18.96
C GLY A 134 4.87 -14.11 19.52
N TYR A 135 4.40 -13.18 18.71
CA TYR A 135 3.78 -11.95 19.20
C TYR A 135 2.34 -12.21 19.64
N PRO A 136 1.90 -11.71 20.83
CA PRO A 136 0.49 -11.75 21.18
C PRO A 136 -0.31 -10.91 20.17
N ALA A 137 -1.48 -11.40 19.81
CA ALA A 137 -2.42 -10.66 18.95
C ALA A 137 -2.80 -9.35 19.66
N SER A 138 -2.64 -8.25 18.98
CA SER A 138 -3.05 -6.91 19.44
C SER A 138 -4.51 -6.63 19.10
#